data_e6e518f25da256959397b15c6aebdf2f
#
_entry.id   e6e518f25da256959397b15c6aebdf2f
#
_cell.length_a   1.000
_cell.length_b   1.000
_cell.length_c   1.000
_cell.angle_alpha   90.00
_cell.angle_beta   90.00
_cell.angle_gamma   90.00
#
_symmetry.space_group_name_H-M   'P 1'
#
loop_
_entity.id
_entity.type
_entity.pdbx_description
1 polymer ?
#
loop_
_entity_poly.entity_id
_entity_poly.type
_entity_poly.pdbx_seq_one_letter_code
_entity_poly.pdbx_strand_id
1 'polypeptide(L)'
;RLAKEHTVLGLVAHGVCRGSVAVEVSDSEESEQSSAKQRLAKEDLVMNLMKVEVLHQRKYMKFSHVLAEFAHLMENHHVHYVVFKGMAMAQLYSSPSARTMGDVDFYVPASDFNRALEVIETSWKVDIDREKLDKHYSFDYQGIRFEMHYQIETFGSTRHQRYFNRMMDENVRKGTDGFELLDAVGGDSSVRVAMLSPTENLIVVFKHWFNHLLVEGVGLRQTVDLAVLLHNYRDQIEAAKLMSALEHIGYLPAFRALLAMMRKYFQLTGVESYCILNERDEQYADKLMATVLESGNFGRKAYKNYSAGNKKSLETARKAMAHCLKFFRLAPLDILCLIPKRIWISAKQKV
;
A
#
# COMPACT_ATOMS: atom_id res chain seq x y z
N ARG A 1 -6.14 -19.41 -5.96
CA ARG A 1 -6.84 -18.39 -6.73
C ARG A 1 -6.94 -17.08 -5.95
N LEU A 2 -7.53 -17.07 -4.76
CA LEU A 2 -7.72 -15.88 -3.90
C LEU A 2 -6.39 -15.14 -3.64
N ALA A 3 -5.32 -15.86 -3.27
CA ALA A 3 -4.02 -15.26 -3.00
C ALA A 3 -3.46 -14.48 -4.20
N LYS A 4 -3.68 -14.95 -5.42
CA LYS A 4 -3.28 -14.26 -6.66
C LYS A 4 -4.15 -13.03 -6.92
N GLU A 5 -5.45 -13.13 -6.71
CA GLU A 5 -6.40 -12.03 -6.91
C GLU A 5 -6.16 -10.86 -5.94
N HIS A 6 -5.68 -11.16 -4.74
CA HIS A 6 -5.38 -10.19 -3.68
C HIS A 6 -3.89 -9.82 -3.55
N THR A 7 -3.05 -10.31 -4.48
CA THR A 7 -1.59 -10.08 -4.51
C THR A 7 -0.85 -10.46 -3.22
N VAL A 8 -1.31 -11.49 -2.54
CA VAL A 8 -0.68 -12.09 -1.34
C VAL A 8 -0.03 -13.45 -1.63
N LEU A 9 0.19 -13.77 -2.90
CA LEU A 9 0.75 -15.05 -3.30
C LEU A 9 2.17 -15.25 -2.74
N GLY A 10 2.98 -14.19 -2.64
CA GLY A 10 4.29 -14.23 -2.03
C GLY A 10 4.24 -14.60 -0.54
N LEU A 11 3.26 -14.08 0.21
CA LEU A 11 3.06 -14.44 1.61
C LEU A 11 2.68 -15.92 1.78
N VAL A 12 1.79 -16.41 0.93
CA VAL A 12 1.40 -17.84 0.94
C VAL A 12 2.59 -18.71 0.57
N ALA A 13 3.35 -18.36 -0.46
CA ALA A 13 4.54 -19.09 -0.87
C ALA A 13 5.59 -19.14 0.24
N HIS A 14 5.89 -17.99 0.86
CA HIS A 14 6.81 -17.90 1.98
C HIS A 14 6.36 -18.76 3.16
N GLY A 15 5.07 -18.68 3.55
CA GLY A 15 4.52 -19.49 4.64
C GLY A 15 4.63 -21.00 4.39
N VAL A 16 4.37 -21.47 3.16
CA VAL A 16 4.52 -22.88 2.79
C VAL A 16 5.98 -23.30 2.80
N CYS A 17 6.88 -22.52 2.21
CA CYS A 17 8.31 -22.83 2.18
C CYS A 17 8.96 -22.87 3.58
N ARG A 18 8.43 -22.09 4.53
CA ARG A 18 8.89 -22.09 5.94
C ARG A 18 8.13 -23.04 6.85
N GLY A 19 7.19 -23.82 6.31
CA GLY A 19 6.41 -24.80 7.08
C GLY A 19 5.38 -24.18 8.03
N SER A 20 5.15 -22.87 7.98
CA SER A 20 4.15 -22.16 8.81
C SER A 20 2.73 -22.26 8.25
N VAL A 21 2.58 -22.69 6.99
CA VAL A 21 1.29 -22.92 6.32
C VAL A 21 1.30 -24.33 5.75
N ALA A 22 0.36 -25.17 6.18
CA ALA A 22 0.19 -26.52 5.64
C ALA A 22 -0.52 -26.47 4.27
N VAL A 23 -0.11 -27.35 3.36
CA VAL A 23 -0.83 -27.58 2.13
C VAL A 23 -1.71 -28.82 2.32
N GLU A 24 -3.01 -28.57 2.48
CA GLU A 24 -4.03 -29.63 2.56
C GLU A 24 -4.74 -29.72 1.20
N VAL A 25 -4.92 -30.93 0.73
CA VAL A 25 -5.77 -31.27 -0.41
C VAL A 25 -6.98 -31.99 0.19
N SER A 26 -8.18 -31.53 -0.11
CA SER A 26 -9.40 -32.12 0.43
C SER A 26 -9.46 -33.63 0.12
N ASP A 27 -9.47 -34.44 1.16
CA ASP A 27 -9.67 -35.87 1.06
C ASP A 27 -11.15 -36.13 0.76
N SER A 28 -11.47 -36.40 -0.51
CA SER A 28 -12.68 -37.14 -0.85
C SER A 28 -12.36 -38.61 -0.70
N GLU A 29 -13.20 -39.39 -0.04
CA GLU A 29 -13.07 -40.85 0.11
C GLU A 29 -12.92 -41.51 -1.26
N GLU A 30 -11.69 -41.78 -1.71
CA GLU A 30 -11.43 -42.38 -3.01
C GLU A 30 -10.18 -43.27 -3.00
N SER A 31 -10.15 -44.24 -3.92
CA SER A 31 -9.19 -45.32 -4.17
C SER A 31 -7.70 -44.89 -4.12
N GLU A 32 -6.78 -45.86 -3.95
CA GLU A 32 -5.31 -45.70 -3.94
C GLU A 32 -4.77 -44.93 -5.16
N GLN A 33 -5.41 -44.99 -6.31
CA GLN A 33 -5.05 -44.19 -7.51
C GLN A 33 -5.39 -42.72 -7.36
N SER A 34 -6.42 -42.38 -6.59
CA SER A 34 -6.77 -41.02 -6.23
C SER A 34 -5.73 -40.37 -5.29
N SER A 35 -5.25 -41.16 -4.33
CA SER A 35 -4.23 -40.72 -3.36
C SER A 35 -2.89 -40.41 -4.02
N ALA A 36 -2.47 -41.18 -5.04
CA ALA A 36 -1.25 -40.89 -5.80
C ALA A 36 -1.37 -39.61 -6.66
N LYS A 37 -2.53 -39.38 -7.30
CA LYS A 37 -2.82 -38.14 -8.03
C LYS A 37 -2.83 -36.93 -7.13
N GLN A 38 -3.39 -37.05 -5.94
CA GLN A 38 -3.42 -35.95 -4.93
C GLN A 38 -2.02 -35.64 -4.42
N ARG A 39 -1.16 -36.63 -4.18
CA ARG A 39 0.25 -36.42 -3.82
C ARG A 39 1.02 -35.66 -4.90
N LEU A 40 0.90 -36.06 -6.15
CA LEU A 40 1.54 -35.37 -7.28
C LEU A 40 1.04 -33.93 -7.42
N ALA A 41 -0.27 -33.70 -7.29
CA ALA A 41 -0.83 -32.35 -7.32
C ALA A 41 -0.34 -31.46 -6.17
N LYS A 42 -0.12 -32.02 -4.98
CA LYS A 42 0.46 -31.34 -3.82
C LYS A 42 1.92 -30.98 -4.08
N GLU A 43 2.72 -31.90 -4.59
CA GLU A 43 4.13 -31.68 -4.95
C GLU A 43 4.27 -30.59 -6.01
N ASP A 44 3.46 -30.65 -7.08
CA ASP A 44 3.42 -29.63 -8.12
C ASP A 44 3.04 -28.24 -7.56
N LEU A 45 2.09 -28.18 -6.65
CA LEU A 45 1.70 -26.93 -5.99
C LEU A 45 2.85 -26.37 -5.15
N VAL A 46 3.49 -27.20 -4.33
CA VAL A 46 4.65 -26.80 -3.51
C VAL A 46 5.80 -26.31 -4.40
N MET A 47 6.13 -27.03 -5.46
CA MET A 47 7.15 -26.63 -6.44
C MET A 47 6.83 -25.28 -7.11
N ASN A 48 5.57 -25.03 -7.44
CA ASN A 48 5.15 -23.76 -8.01
C ASN A 48 5.22 -22.62 -6.99
N LEU A 49 4.91 -22.87 -5.72
CA LEU A 49 5.06 -21.87 -4.64
C LEU A 49 6.54 -21.58 -4.36
N MET A 50 7.43 -22.59 -4.39
CA MET A 50 8.88 -22.37 -4.30
C MET A 50 9.42 -21.49 -5.45
N LYS A 51 8.96 -21.69 -6.68
CA LYS A 51 9.28 -20.81 -7.81
C LYS A 51 8.82 -19.37 -7.56
N VAL A 52 7.63 -19.18 -7.01
CA VAL A 52 7.11 -17.87 -6.64
C VAL A 52 8.00 -17.22 -5.59
N GLU A 53 8.39 -17.95 -4.54
CA GLU A 53 9.30 -17.46 -3.49
C GLU A 53 10.62 -16.96 -4.09
N VAL A 54 11.28 -17.76 -4.91
CA VAL A 54 12.54 -17.38 -5.59
C VAL A 54 12.37 -16.14 -6.46
N LEU A 55 11.28 -16.04 -7.22
CA LEU A 55 10.99 -14.88 -8.06
C LEU A 55 10.77 -13.61 -7.23
N HIS A 56 10.09 -13.72 -6.09
CA HIS A 56 9.88 -12.61 -5.16
C HIS A 56 11.20 -12.16 -4.51
N GLN A 57 12.05 -13.10 -4.09
CA GLN A 57 13.38 -12.80 -3.56
C GLN A 57 14.24 -12.05 -4.58
N ARG A 58 14.34 -12.54 -5.82
CA ARG A 58 15.07 -11.87 -6.91
C ARG A 58 14.53 -10.47 -7.17
N LYS A 59 13.21 -10.31 -7.18
CA LYS A 59 12.57 -9.01 -7.36
C LYS A 59 12.92 -8.05 -6.22
N TYR A 60 12.83 -8.53 -4.98
CA TYR A 60 13.19 -7.74 -3.80
C TYR A 60 14.66 -7.29 -3.86
N MET A 61 15.59 -8.18 -4.17
CA MET A 61 17.02 -7.85 -4.31
C MET A 61 17.25 -6.76 -5.36
N LYS A 62 16.58 -6.86 -6.53
CA LYS A 62 16.65 -5.83 -7.57
C LYS A 62 16.15 -4.48 -7.07
N PHE A 63 15.01 -4.45 -6.38
CA PHE A 63 14.46 -3.22 -5.80
C PHE A 63 15.37 -2.64 -4.73
N SER A 64 15.96 -3.48 -3.86
CA SER A 64 16.90 -3.05 -2.82
C SER A 64 18.14 -2.39 -3.43
N HIS A 65 18.74 -3.00 -4.46
CA HIS A 65 19.89 -2.44 -5.14
C HIS A 65 19.60 -1.06 -5.76
N VAL A 66 18.54 -0.96 -6.55
CA VAL A 66 18.18 0.31 -7.22
C VAL A 66 17.76 1.38 -6.22
N LEU A 67 17.12 0.99 -5.11
CA LEU A 67 16.76 1.92 -4.06
C LEU A 67 17.97 2.39 -3.24
N ALA A 68 19.00 1.56 -3.09
CA ALA A 68 20.26 1.97 -2.50
C ALA A 68 20.98 3.01 -3.38
N GLU A 69 21.04 2.80 -4.71
CA GLU A 69 21.54 3.80 -5.67
C GLU A 69 20.77 5.12 -5.57
N PHE A 70 19.45 5.05 -5.45
CA PHE A 70 18.59 6.22 -5.26
C PHE A 70 18.91 6.98 -3.97
N ALA A 71 19.07 6.26 -2.86
CA ALA A 71 19.37 6.87 -1.57
C ALA A 71 20.73 7.62 -1.62
N HIS A 72 21.76 6.99 -2.17
CA HIS A 72 23.06 7.65 -2.39
C HIS A 72 22.95 8.87 -3.30
N LEU A 73 22.16 8.79 -4.37
CA LEU A 73 21.98 9.93 -5.27
C LEU A 73 21.35 11.12 -4.52
N MET A 74 20.31 10.89 -3.74
CA MET A 74 19.65 11.94 -2.97
C MET A 74 20.56 12.53 -1.88
N GLU A 75 21.30 11.68 -1.16
CA GLU A 75 22.23 12.08 -0.11
C GLU A 75 23.38 12.95 -0.67
N ASN A 76 24.02 12.50 -1.74
CA ASN A 76 25.13 13.21 -2.38
C ASN A 76 24.73 14.61 -2.87
N HIS A 77 23.47 14.82 -3.19
CA HIS A 77 22.95 16.11 -3.65
C HIS A 77 22.14 16.87 -2.59
N HIS A 78 22.20 16.40 -1.34
CA HIS A 78 21.48 17.03 -0.19
C HIS A 78 19.99 17.25 -0.46
N VAL A 79 19.33 16.27 -1.08
CA VAL A 79 17.90 16.28 -1.35
C VAL A 79 17.17 15.55 -0.21
N HIS A 80 16.29 16.24 0.48
CA HIS A 80 15.41 15.59 1.47
C HIS A 80 14.31 14.82 0.76
N TYR A 81 14.10 13.60 1.19
CA TYR A 81 13.06 12.71 0.66
C TYR A 81 12.60 11.71 1.71
N VAL A 82 11.49 11.07 1.46
CA VAL A 82 11.07 9.84 2.18
C VAL A 82 10.46 8.86 1.21
N VAL A 83 10.81 7.59 1.37
CA VAL A 83 10.13 6.47 0.72
C VAL A 83 8.94 6.05 1.58
N PHE A 84 7.82 5.76 0.97
CA PHE A 84 6.62 5.31 1.68
C PHE A 84 5.94 4.19 0.90
N LYS A 85 5.02 3.43 1.53
CA LYS A 85 4.42 2.22 0.94
C LYS A 85 5.48 1.17 0.51
N GLY A 86 5.32 0.54 -0.66
CA GLY A 86 6.25 -0.37 -1.35
C GLY A 86 7.32 -1.00 -0.48
N MET A 87 8.54 -0.56 -0.70
CA MET A 87 9.74 -1.05 -0.01
C MET A 87 9.76 -0.72 1.48
N ALA A 88 9.26 0.46 1.88
CA ALA A 88 9.18 0.84 3.30
C ALA A 88 8.27 -0.12 4.10
N MET A 89 7.14 -0.52 3.52
CA MET A 89 6.23 -1.49 4.16
C MET A 89 6.81 -2.91 4.17
N ALA A 90 7.59 -3.28 3.15
CA ALA A 90 8.20 -4.60 3.09
C ALA A 90 9.11 -4.90 4.28
N GLN A 91 9.80 -3.89 4.82
CA GLN A 91 10.68 -4.04 5.98
C GLN A 91 9.97 -4.51 7.25
N LEU A 92 8.65 -4.36 7.30
CA LEU A 92 7.83 -4.77 8.45
C LEU A 92 7.40 -6.24 8.40
N TYR A 93 7.63 -6.91 7.28
CA TYR A 93 7.32 -8.33 7.13
C TYR A 93 8.45 -9.19 7.69
N SER A 94 8.12 -10.37 8.19
CA SER A 94 9.11 -11.35 8.66
C SER A 94 10.15 -11.72 7.58
N SER A 95 9.75 -11.63 6.33
CA SER A 95 10.62 -11.64 5.17
C SER A 95 10.16 -10.54 4.20
N PRO A 96 10.96 -9.49 3.98
CA PRO A 96 10.60 -8.40 3.08
C PRO A 96 10.22 -8.84 1.67
N SER A 97 10.85 -9.90 1.16
CA SER A 97 10.55 -10.47 -0.15
C SER A 97 9.18 -11.13 -0.26
N ALA A 98 8.56 -11.51 0.87
CA ALA A 98 7.21 -12.08 0.87
C ALA A 98 6.14 -11.06 0.44
N ARG A 99 6.42 -9.76 0.60
CA ARG A 99 5.55 -8.70 0.10
C ARG A 99 5.76 -8.48 -1.41
N THR A 100 4.67 -8.52 -2.17
CA THR A 100 4.72 -8.24 -3.63
C THR A 100 5.09 -6.78 -3.87
N MET A 101 6.21 -6.53 -4.57
CA MET A 101 6.66 -5.21 -4.98
C MET A 101 5.94 -4.73 -6.25
N GLY A 102 5.71 -3.43 -6.38
CA GLY A 102 5.11 -2.78 -7.56
C GLY A 102 6.02 -1.70 -8.11
N ASP A 103 6.05 -0.60 -7.44
CA ASP A 103 6.68 0.67 -7.72
C ASP A 103 7.47 1.18 -6.50
N VAL A 104 8.20 2.27 -6.68
CA VAL A 104 8.87 3.01 -5.61
C VAL A 104 8.19 4.37 -5.49
N ASP A 105 7.35 4.51 -4.47
CA ASP A 105 6.73 5.79 -4.10
C ASP A 105 7.67 6.57 -3.18
N PHE A 106 8.00 7.81 -3.53
CA PHE A 106 8.76 8.70 -2.67
C PHE A 106 8.23 10.13 -2.72
N TYR A 107 8.35 10.85 -1.62
CA TYR A 107 7.94 12.24 -1.48
C TYR A 107 9.17 13.13 -1.32
N VAL A 108 9.13 14.29 -1.98
CA VAL A 108 10.13 15.34 -1.86
C VAL A 108 9.43 16.64 -1.48
N PRO A 109 9.88 17.33 -0.41
CA PRO A 109 9.36 18.63 -0.03
C PRO A 109 9.49 19.67 -1.15
N ALA A 110 8.57 20.63 -1.18
CA ALA A 110 8.55 21.65 -2.23
C ALA A 110 9.88 22.44 -2.35
N SER A 111 10.62 22.60 -1.24
CA SER A 111 11.94 23.24 -1.24
C SER A 111 13.00 22.53 -2.06
N ASP A 112 12.92 21.20 -2.16
CA ASP A 112 13.91 20.35 -2.80
C ASP A 112 13.44 19.76 -4.13
N PHE A 113 12.16 19.97 -4.45
CA PHE A 113 11.49 19.28 -5.56
C PHE A 113 12.15 19.50 -6.92
N ASN A 114 12.45 20.77 -7.26
CA ASN A 114 13.09 21.08 -8.56
C ASN A 114 14.54 20.56 -8.62
N ARG A 115 15.28 20.61 -7.50
CA ARG A 115 16.64 20.05 -7.41
C ARG A 115 16.59 18.52 -7.59
N ALA A 116 15.63 17.84 -6.97
CA ALA A 116 15.46 16.40 -7.14
C ALA A 116 15.19 16.02 -8.60
N LEU A 117 14.32 16.77 -9.31
CA LEU A 117 14.06 16.55 -10.73
C LEU A 117 15.34 16.68 -11.56
N GLU A 118 16.08 17.77 -11.40
CA GLU A 118 17.33 18.02 -12.14
C GLU A 118 18.36 16.92 -11.88
N VAL A 119 18.55 16.54 -10.62
CA VAL A 119 19.49 15.49 -10.21
C VAL A 119 19.12 14.15 -10.83
N ILE A 120 17.86 13.75 -10.78
CA ILE A 120 17.38 12.47 -11.35
C ILE A 120 17.56 12.47 -12.88
N GLU A 121 17.12 13.52 -13.56
CA GLU A 121 17.23 13.62 -15.03
C GLU A 121 18.66 13.59 -15.52
N THR A 122 19.55 14.35 -14.86
CA THR A 122 20.95 14.46 -15.29
C THR A 122 21.78 13.23 -14.93
N SER A 123 21.62 12.67 -13.73
CA SER A 123 22.43 11.55 -13.24
C SER A 123 21.98 10.22 -13.84
N TRP A 124 20.69 9.99 -13.91
CA TRP A 124 20.12 8.73 -14.41
C TRP A 124 19.74 8.76 -15.89
N LYS A 125 19.74 9.93 -16.52
CA LYS A 125 19.41 10.14 -17.94
C LYS A 125 18.04 9.55 -18.29
N VAL A 126 17.05 9.79 -17.44
CA VAL A 126 15.67 9.32 -17.59
C VAL A 126 14.76 10.46 -18.00
N ASP A 127 13.72 10.13 -18.78
CA ASP A 127 12.63 11.06 -19.09
C ASP A 127 11.60 11.00 -17.97
N ILE A 128 11.29 12.15 -17.36
CA ILE A 128 10.29 12.25 -16.32
C ILE A 128 8.95 12.64 -16.96
N ASP A 129 7.97 11.75 -16.81
CA ASP A 129 6.58 12.05 -17.16
C ASP A 129 6.00 13.04 -16.15
N ARG A 130 5.72 14.25 -16.61
CA ARG A 130 5.23 15.39 -15.84
C ARG A 130 3.75 15.68 -16.07
N GLU A 131 3.00 14.71 -16.61
CA GLU A 131 1.56 14.91 -16.80
C GLU A 131 0.87 15.15 -15.44
N LYS A 132 0.35 16.37 -15.27
CA LYS A 132 -0.22 16.89 -14.01
C LYS A 132 -1.61 16.33 -13.65
N LEU A 133 -1.98 15.16 -14.13
CA LEU A 133 -3.28 14.55 -13.82
C LEU A 133 -3.27 13.89 -12.42
N ASP A 134 -2.10 13.56 -11.90
CA ASP A 134 -1.90 12.92 -10.62
C ASP A 134 -1.08 13.79 -9.65
N LYS A 135 -0.88 13.28 -8.45
CA LYS A 135 -0.13 13.89 -7.34
C LYS A 135 1.37 13.61 -7.38
N HIS A 136 1.87 13.01 -8.45
CA HIS A 136 3.27 12.63 -8.64
C HIS A 136 3.70 12.81 -10.10
N TYR A 137 5.00 12.88 -10.31
CA TYR A 137 5.68 12.65 -11.57
C TYR A 137 6.25 11.25 -11.59
N SER A 138 6.43 10.66 -12.75
CA SER A 138 6.88 9.28 -12.81
C SER A 138 7.96 9.06 -13.87
N PHE A 139 8.84 8.11 -13.62
CA PHE A 139 9.90 7.67 -14.54
C PHE A 139 10.24 6.20 -14.30
N ASP A 140 10.89 5.61 -15.27
CA ASP A 140 11.37 4.24 -15.17
C ASP A 140 12.91 4.23 -15.13
N TYR A 141 13.49 3.58 -14.12
CA TYR A 141 14.93 3.38 -14.02
C TYR A 141 15.24 1.90 -13.77
N GLN A 142 16.13 1.32 -14.58
CA GLN A 142 16.46 -0.11 -14.55
C GLN A 142 15.23 -1.03 -14.53
N GLY A 143 14.13 -0.63 -15.20
CA GLY A 143 12.88 -1.39 -15.26
C GLY A 143 12.11 -1.44 -13.94
N ILE A 144 12.29 -0.43 -13.08
CA ILE A 144 11.50 -0.15 -11.89
C ILE A 144 10.84 1.21 -12.10
N ARG A 145 9.52 1.25 -11.86
CA ARG A 145 8.74 2.47 -11.87
C ARG A 145 8.97 3.24 -10.59
N PHE A 146 9.34 4.52 -10.70
CA PHE A 146 9.42 5.50 -9.63
C PHE A 146 8.29 6.51 -9.74
N GLU A 147 7.67 6.83 -8.60
CA GLU A 147 6.64 7.87 -8.49
C GLU A 147 7.12 8.93 -7.50
N MET A 148 7.55 10.07 -8.05
CA MET A 148 8.00 11.24 -7.29
C MET A 148 6.82 12.11 -6.92
N HIS A 149 6.38 12.02 -5.69
CA HIS A 149 5.23 12.75 -5.19
C HIS A 149 5.60 14.19 -4.78
N TYR A 150 4.85 15.16 -5.30
CA TYR A 150 4.82 16.52 -4.78
C TYR A 150 3.68 16.70 -3.77
N GLN A 151 2.82 15.71 -3.65
CA GLN A 151 1.74 15.63 -2.70
C GLN A 151 1.43 14.16 -2.39
N ILE A 152 1.64 13.72 -1.15
CA ILE A 152 1.47 12.31 -0.77
C ILE A 152 0.02 11.86 -0.92
N GLU A 153 -0.94 12.61 -0.33
CA GLU A 153 -2.37 12.32 -0.40
C GLU A 153 -3.20 13.56 -0.69
N THR A 154 -4.36 13.38 -1.32
CA THR A 154 -5.32 14.46 -1.62
C THR A 154 -6.52 14.41 -0.69
N PHE A 155 -6.95 15.60 -0.26
CA PHE A 155 -8.15 15.81 0.54
C PHE A 155 -9.14 16.70 -0.20
N GLY A 156 -10.41 16.52 0.07
CA GLY A 156 -11.46 17.38 -0.46
C GLY A 156 -11.45 18.79 0.14
N SER A 157 -11.07 18.91 1.41
CA SER A 157 -10.98 20.16 2.14
C SER A 157 -9.58 20.77 2.04
N THR A 158 -9.48 22.04 1.62
CA THR A 158 -8.21 22.79 1.58
C THR A 158 -7.60 22.97 2.99
N ARG A 159 -8.42 22.97 4.04
CA ARG A 159 -7.96 23.01 5.43
C ARG A 159 -7.27 21.72 5.81
N HIS A 160 -7.88 20.57 5.51
CA HIS A 160 -7.31 19.25 5.76
C HIS A 160 -6.02 19.04 4.94
N GLN A 161 -6.03 19.48 3.68
CA GLN A 161 -4.86 19.41 2.81
C GLN A 161 -3.68 20.19 3.37
N ARG A 162 -3.89 21.45 3.79
CA ARG A 162 -2.82 22.28 4.37
C ARG A 162 -2.28 21.70 5.67
N TYR A 163 -3.15 21.18 6.53
CA TYR A 163 -2.73 20.52 7.77
C TYR A 163 -1.85 19.31 7.48
N PHE A 164 -2.33 18.43 6.60
CA PHE A 164 -1.63 17.20 6.23
C PHE A 164 -0.27 17.49 5.58
N ASN A 165 -0.20 18.41 4.62
CA ASN A 165 1.05 18.76 3.95
C ASN A 165 2.08 19.31 4.95
N ARG A 166 1.66 20.19 5.87
CA ARG A 166 2.55 20.73 6.93
C ARG A 166 3.10 19.59 7.80
N MET A 167 2.25 18.67 8.24
CA MET A 167 2.66 17.54 9.05
C MET A 167 3.69 16.68 8.33
N MET A 168 3.53 16.41 7.04
CA MET A 168 4.47 15.64 6.23
C MET A 168 5.80 16.42 6.05
N ASP A 169 5.74 17.69 5.67
CA ASP A 169 6.95 18.52 5.53
C ASP A 169 7.76 18.62 6.82
N GLU A 170 7.09 18.77 7.95
CA GLU A 170 7.75 18.80 9.27
C GLU A 170 8.41 17.45 9.59
N ASN A 171 7.76 16.34 9.26
CA ASN A 171 8.31 15.01 9.48
C ASN A 171 9.57 14.80 8.65
N VAL A 172 9.54 15.13 7.35
CA VAL A 172 10.69 14.96 6.45
C VAL A 172 11.88 15.84 6.88
N ARG A 173 11.63 17.08 7.33
CA ARG A 173 12.71 18.01 7.75
C ARG A 173 13.35 17.68 9.09
N LYS A 174 12.62 17.06 10.01
CA LYS A 174 13.15 16.68 11.34
C LYS A 174 14.14 15.53 11.31
N GLY A 175 14.40 14.95 10.16
CA GLY A 175 15.08 13.66 10.04
C GLY A 175 14.10 12.54 10.39
N THR A 176 13.85 11.74 9.44
CA THR A 176 12.85 10.68 9.53
C THR A 176 13.50 9.40 10.01
N ASP A 177 12.69 8.46 10.45
CA ASP A 177 13.11 7.09 10.57
C ASP A 177 13.58 6.59 9.20
N GLY A 178 14.24 5.46 9.18
CA GLY A 178 14.76 4.87 7.96
C GLY A 178 14.99 3.38 8.15
N PHE A 179 15.30 2.73 7.06
CA PHE A 179 15.69 1.32 7.08
C PHE A 179 17.00 1.15 6.32
N GLU A 180 17.77 0.15 6.74
CA GLU A 180 19.05 -0.17 6.13
C GLU A 180 18.86 -1.14 4.97
N LEU A 181 19.53 -0.84 3.84
CA LEU A 181 19.69 -1.77 2.73
C LEU A 181 21.16 -2.08 2.56
N LEU A 182 21.48 -3.34 2.25
CA LEU A 182 22.83 -3.70 1.86
C LEU A 182 23.20 -2.98 0.57
N ASP A 183 24.33 -2.28 0.59
CA ASP A 183 24.88 -1.63 -0.59
C ASP A 183 25.57 -2.67 -1.46
N ALA A 184 24.96 -3.01 -2.57
CA ALA A 184 25.51 -3.98 -3.50
C ALA A 184 26.78 -3.47 -4.24
N VAL A 185 27.08 -2.17 -4.16
CA VAL A 185 28.24 -1.54 -4.83
C VAL A 185 29.44 -1.46 -3.90
N GLY A 186 29.22 -1.38 -2.58
CA GLY A 186 30.26 -1.09 -1.58
C GLY A 186 30.69 -2.26 -0.68
N GLY A 187 30.28 -3.50 -0.94
CA GLY A 187 30.63 -4.65 -0.09
C GLY A 187 29.73 -4.77 1.16
N ASP A 188 30.32 -4.86 2.35
CA ASP A 188 29.57 -5.01 3.63
C ASP A 188 28.95 -3.69 4.15
N SER A 189 28.93 -2.62 3.36
CA SER A 189 28.32 -1.37 3.74
C SER A 189 26.79 -1.42 3.60
N SER A 190 26.07 -0.68 4.45
CA SER A 190 24.66 -0.45 4.32
C SER A 190 24.37 1.02 4.00
N VAL A 191 23.30 1.27 3.26
CA VAL A 191 22.78 2.60 3.02
C VAL A 191 21.43 2.78 3.72
N ARG A 192 21.26 3.93 4.37
CA ARG A 192 20.03 4.27 5.02
C ARG A 192 19.06 4.92 4.04
N VAL A 193 17.87 4.34 3.91
CA VAL A 193 16.76 4.88 3.13
C VAL A 193 15.79 5.59 4.08
N ALA A 194 15.56 6.87 3.86
CA ALA A 194 14.66 7.67 4.69
C ALA A 194 13.19 7.25 4.47
N MET A 195 12.42 7.13 5.56
CA MET A 195 10.99 6.85 5.55
C MET A 195 10.25 7.72 6.57
N LEU A 196 8.93 7.80 6.45
CA LEU A 196 8.09 8.49 7.44
C LEU A 196 8.18 7.80 8.80
N SER A 197 8.15 8.59 9.89
CA SER A 197 8.04 8.05 11.23
C SER A 197 6.75 7.22 11.40
N PRO A 198 6.71 6.27 12.35
CA PRO A 198 5.63 5.29 12.45
C PRO A 198 4.21 5.88 12.46
N THR A 199 4.00 6.99 13.15
CA THR A 199 2.70 7.66 13.26
C THR A 199 2.26 8.25 11.92
N GLU A 200 3.13 9.00 11.25
CA GLU A 200 2.86 9.61 9.93
C GLU A 200 2.71 8.55 8.85
N ASN A 201 3.54 7.51 8.90
CA ASN A 201 3.45 6.38 7.97
C ASN A 201 2.09 5.67 8.10
N LEU A 202 1.60 5.44 9.33
CA LEU A 202 0.28 4.86 9.55
C LEU A 202 -0.83 5.73 8.96
N ILE A 203 -0.79 7.05 9.15
CA ILE A 203 -1.79 7.98 8.60
C ILE A 203 -1.79 7.90 7.06
N VAL A 204 -0.61 7.90 6.44
CA VAL A 204 -0.46 7.85 4.97
C VAL A 204 -0.97 6.52 4.41
N VAL A 205 -0.51 5.39 4.97
CA VAL A 205 -0.90 4.06 4.49
C VAL A 205 -2.41 3.82 4.68
N PHE A 206 -2.95 4.26 5.82
CA PHE A 206 -4.39 4.19 6.09
C PHE A 206 -5.21 5.05 5.13
N LYS A 207 -4.81 6.32 4.94
CA LYS A 207 -5.53 7.23 4.02
C LYS A 207 -5.50 6.71 2.58
N HIS A 208 -4.37 6.21 2.13
CA HIS A 208 -4.21 5.59 0.83
C HIS A 208 -5.10 4.35 0.67
N TRP A 209 -5.10 3.45 1.66
CA TRP A 209 -5.95 2.27 1.71
C TRP A 209 -7.43 2.65 1.62
N PHE A 210 -7.88 3.65 2.40
CA PHE A 210 -9.27 4.08 2.43
C PHE A 210 -9.70 4.74 1.11
N ASN A 211 -8.82 5.53 0.48
CA ASN A 211 -9.08 6.11 -0.83
C ASN A 211 -9.30 5.04 -1.90
N HIS A 212 -8.45 4.02 -1.93
CA HIS A 212 -8.62 2.90 -2.85
C HIS A 212 -9.90 2.12 -2.56
N LEU A 213 -10.23 1.89 -1.29
CA LEU A 213 -11.49 1.23 -0.90
C LEU A 213 -12.70 1.94 -1.50
N LEU A 214 -12.73 3.28 -1.45
CA LEU A 214 -13.85 4.07 -1.97
C LEU A 214 -13.93 4.05 -3.50
N VAL A 215 -12.80 3.95 -4.18
CA VAL A 215 -12.71 4.30 -5.59
C VAL A 215 -12.52 3.09 -6.50
N GLU A 216 -11.45 2.36 -6.31
CA GLU A 216 -11.02 1.29 -7.21
C GLU A 216 -11.24 -0.08 -6.62
N GLY A 217 -11.31 -0.13 -5.30
CA GLY A 217 -11.24 -1.33 -4.51
C GLY A 217 -9.83 -1.61 -4.00
N VAL A 218 -9.76 -2.26 -2.86
CA VAL A 218 -8.52 -2.59 -2.14
C VAL A 218 -8.44 -4.08 -1.89
N GLY A 219 -7.23 -4.65 -1.95
CA GLY A 219 -7.01 -6.07 -1.71
C GLY A 219 -6.40 -6.38 -0.34
N LEU A 220 -6.25 -7.67 -0.06
CA LEU A 220 -5.65 -8.13 1.20
C LEU A 220 -4.21 -7.64 1.36
N ARG A 221 -3.43 -7.45 0.29
CA ARG A 221 -2.05 -6.96 0.40
C ARG A 221 -1.98 -5.63 1.15
N GLN A 222 -2.76 -4.64 0.69
CA GLN A 222 -2.78 -3.32 1.33
C GLN A 222 -3.38 -3.37 2.74
N THR A 223 -4.30 -4.30 2.98
CA THR A 223 -4.90 -4.51 4.30
C THR A 223 -3.89 -5.16 5.27
N VAL A 224 -3.10 -6.13 4.79
CA VAL A 224 -2.00 -6.74 5.57
C VAL A 224 -0.90 -5.73 5.86
N ASP A 225 -0.57 -4.81 4.93
CA ASP A 225 0.37 -3.72 5.20
C ASP A 225 -0.01 -2.93 6.46
N LEU A 226 -1.29 -2.60 6.63
CA LEU A 226 -1.80 -1.93 7.83
C LEU A 226 -1.72 -2.81 9.08
N ALA A 227 -2.01 -4.10 8.96
CA ALA A 227 -1.92 -5.03 10.08
C ALA A 227 -0.49 -5.17 10.59
N VAL A 228 0.51 -5.34 9.69
CA VAL A 228 1.91 -5.46 10.08
C VAL A 228 2.48 -4.15 10.62
N LEU A 229 2.03 -3.00 10.10
CA LEU A 229 2.42 -1.69 10.61
C LEU A 229 1.93 -1.48 12.05
N LEU A 230 0.66 -1.71 12.30
CA LEU A 230 0.05 -1.62 13.63
C LEU A 230 0.67 -2.62 14.62
N HIS A 231 1.07 -3.81 14.14
CA HIS A 231 1.70 -4.82 14.98
C HIS A 231 3.13 -4.45 15.36
N ASN A 232 3.97 -4.12 14.36
CA ASN A 232 5.41 -3.92 14.58
C ASN A 232 5.75 -2.56 15.20
N TYR A 233 4.94 -1.53 14.94
CA TYR A 233 5.17 -0.18 15.46
C TYR A 233 4.25 0.20 16.61
N ARG A 234 3.56 -0.77 17.22
CA ARG A 234 2.61 -0.49 18.32
C ARG A 234 3.16 0.48 19.36
N ASP A 235 4.38 0.22 19.85
CA ASP A 235 5.00 0.98 20.93
C ASP A 235 5.68 2.27 20.44
N GLN A 236 5.79 2.47 19.13
CA GLN A 236 6.40 3.65 18.51
C GLN A 236 5.35 4.61 17.95
N ILE A 237 4.12 4.17 17.77
CA ILE A 237 3.01 5.02 17.31
C ILE A 237 2.54 5.89 18.47
N GLU A 238 2.63 7.21 18.30
CA GLU A 238 2.15 8.21 19.24
C GLU A 238 0.60 8.29 19.18
N ALA A 239 -0.09 7.47 19.98
CA ALA A 239 -1.55 7.32 19.93
C ALA A 239 -2.30 8.66 20.01
N ALA A 240 -1.92 9.56 20.92
CA ALA A 240 -2.57 10.88 21.08
C ALA A 240 -2.40 11.75 19.83
N LYS A 241 -1.21 11.78 19.24
CA LYS A 241 -0.91 12.50 17.99
C LYS A 241 -1.68 11.92 16.82
N LEU A 242 -1.69 10.60 16.69
CA LEU A 242 -2.44 9.87 15.66
C LEU A 242 -3.92 10.21 15.70
N MET A 243 -4.54 10.07 16.89
CA MET A 243 -5.99 10.31 17.04
C MET A 243 -6.36 11.77 16.79
N SER A 244 -5.56 12.71 17.30
CA SER A 244 -5.73 14.14 17.04
C SER A 244 -5.59 14.49 15.55
N ALA A 245 -4.60 13.93 14.86
CA ALA A 245 -4.41 14.16 13.44
C ALA A 245 -5.59 13.60 12.62
N LEU A 246 -6.02 12.38 12.91
CA LEU A 246 -7.16 11.74 12.23
C LEU A 246 -8.48 12.48 12.46
N GLU A 247 -8.71 13.01 13.67
CA GLU A 247 -9.85 13.86 13.96
C GLU A 247 -9.78 15.16 13.13
N HIS A 248 -8.62 15.80 13.11
CA HIS A 248 -8.41 17.07 12.38
C HIS A 248 -8.66 16.92 10.87
N ILE A 249 -8.26 15.80 10.27
CA ILE A 249 -8.50 15.52 8.85
C ILE A 249 -9.83 14.83 8.57
N GLY A 250 -10.65 14.56 9.60
CA GLY A 250 -12.00 14.02 9.48
C GLY A 250 -12.06 12.50 9.19
N TYR A 251 -11.03 11.74 9.53
CA TYR A 251 -10.91 10.30 9.28
C TYR A 251 -10.97 9.42 10.52
N LEU A 252 -11.16 10.00 11.71
CA LEU A 252 -11.22 9.25 12.96
C LEU A 252 -12.28 8.12 12.95
N PRO A 253 -13.52 8.33 12.46
CA PRO A 253 -14.49 7.25 12.40
C PRO A 253 -14.07 6.10 11.47
N ALA A 254 -13.42 6.42 10.34
CA ALA A 254 -12.93 5.41 9.41
C ALA A 254 -11.78 4.58 10.01
N PHE A 255 -10.89 5.24 10.77
CA PHE A 255 -9.78 4.56 11.43
C PHE A 255 -10.27 3.64 12.57
N ARG A 256 -11.27 4.07 13.35
CA ARG A 256 -11.89 3.22 14.38
C ARG A 256 -12.53 1.96 13.76
N ALA A 257 -13.22 2.09 12.66
CA ALA A 257 -13.76 0.95 11.92
C ALA A 257 -12.67 0.02 11.37
N LEU A 258 -11.51 0.58 10.92
CA LEU A 258 -10.34 -0.19 10.57
C LEU A 258 -9.78 -0.97 11.77
N LEU A 259 -9.60 -0.32 12.93
CA LEU A 259 -9.11 -0.99 14.13
C LEU A 259 -10.03 -2.14 14.57
N ALA A 260 -11.34 -1.96 14.50
CA ALA A 260 -12.33 -3.03 14.75
C ALA A 260 -12.14 -4.19 13.76
N MET A 261 -11.94 -3.90 12.47
CA MET A 261 -11.65 -4.90 11.45
C MET A 261 -10.32 -5.63 11.72
N MET A 262 -9.26 -4.92 12.11
CA MET A 262 -7.97 -5.52 12.44
C MET A 262 -8.06 -6.44 13.65
N ARG A 263 -8.77 -6.04 14.71
CA ARG A 263 -9.03 -6.88 15.88
C ARG A 263 -9.79 -8.15 15.50
N LYS A 264 -10.89 -8.00 14.77
CA LYS A 264 -11.81 -9.10 14.46
C LYS A 264 -11.23 -10.12 13.47
N TYR A 265 -10.62 -9.67 12.38
CA TYR A 265 -10.24 -10.53 11.26
C TYR A 265 -8.73 -10.84 11.20
N PHE A 266 -7.89 -10.00 11.80
CA PHE A 266 -6.44 -10.19 11.85
C PHE A 266 -5.94 -10.53 13.26
N GLN A 267 -6.84 -10.65 14.24
CA GLN A 267 -6.52 -10.98 15.63
C GLN A 267 -5.50 -10.00 16.25
N LEU A 268 -5.52 -8.75 15.79
CA LEU A 268 -4.60 -7.73 16.26
C LEU A 268 -4.96 -7.36 17.70
N THR A 269 -4.02 -7.55 18.61
CA THR A 269 -4.15 -7.19 20.03
C THR A 269 -3.67 -5.76 20.29
N GLY A 270 -4.14 -5.15 21.37
CA GLY A 270 -3.68 -3.82 21.81
C GLY A 270 -4.29 -2.64 21.03
N VAL A 271 -5.36 -2.87 20.27
CA VAL A 271 -6.08 -1.78 19.58
C VAL A 271 -6.73 -0.80 20.56
N GLU A 272 -6.98 -1.25 21.78
CA GLU A 272 -7.55 -0.47 22.88
C GLU A 272 -6.62 0.66 23.34
N SER A 273 -5.29 0.55 23.08
CA SER A 273 -4.34 1.62 23.37
C SER A 273 -4.56 2.87 22.52
N TYR A 274 -5.21 2.73 21.37
CA TYR A 274 -5.56 3.86 20.49
C TYR A 274 -6.91 4.47 20.85
N CYS A 275 -7.95 3.67 21.01
CA CYS A 275 -9.30 4.13 21.36
C CYS A 275 -10.21 3.00 21.79
N ILE A 276 -11.27 3.37 22.50
CA ILE A 276 -12.38 2.45 22.82
C ILE A 276 -13.27 2.32 21.60
N LEU A 277 -13.45 1.09 21.12
CA LEU A 277 -14.33 0.76 20.00
C LEU A 277 -15.76 0.57 20.48
N ASN A 278 -16.72 0.96 19.64
CA ASN A 278 -18.14 0.80 19.92
C ASN A 278 -18.82 -0.13 18.90
N GLU A 279 -20.09 -0.46 19.16
CA GLU A 279 -20.87 -1.38 18.31
C GLU A 279 -20.95 -0.93 16.83
N ARG A 280 -21.00 0.37 16.59
CA ARG A 280 -21.00 0.90 15.22
C ARG A 280 -19.67 0.65 14.49
N ASP A 281 -18.55 0.75 15.20
CA ASP A 281 -17.24 0.47 14.64
C ASP A 281 -17.16 -1.01 14.20
N GLU A 282 -17.71 -1.93 15.01
CA GLU A 282 -17.82 -3.36 14.69
C GLU A 282 -18.68 -3.63 13.45
N GLN A 283 -19.85 -2.98 13.33
CA GLN A 283 -20.71 -3.10 12.16
C GLN A 283 -20.02 -2.64 10.88
N TYR A 284 -19.18 -1.59 10.96
CA TYR A 284 -18.39 -1.14 9.82
C TYR A 284 -17.20 -2.07 9.52
N ALA A 285 -16.62 -2.73 10.52
CA ALA A 285 -15.57 -3.73 10.32
C ALA A 285 -15.99 -4.84 9.35
N ASP A 286 -17.21 -5.35 9.51
CA ASP A 286 -17.75 -6.38 8.62
C ASP A 286 -17.96 -5.86 7.19
N LYS A 287 -18.45 -4.63 7.05
CA LYS A 287 -18.67 -3.98 5.76
C LYS A 287 -17.32 -3.71 5.04
N LEU A 288 -16.29 -3.31 5.79
CA LEU A 288 -14.95 -3.09 5.27
C LEU A 288 -14.36 -4.38 4.76
N MET A 289 -14.35 -5.44 5.58
CA MET A 289 -13.78 -6.74 5.20
C MET A 289 -14.49 -7.38 4.02
N ALA A 290 -15.83 -7.35 3.99
CA ALA A 290 -16.61 -7.82 2.85
C ALA A 290 -16.20 -7.07 1.56
N THR A 291 -16.07 -5.73 1.64
CA THR A 291 -15.67 -4.92 0.48
C THR A 291 -14.24 -5.23 0.01
N VAL A 292 -13.29 -5.47 0.94
CA VAL A 292 -11.93 -5.91 0.61
C VAL A 292 -11.95 -7.23 -0.15
N LEU A 293 -12.70 -8.23 0.33
CA LEU A 293 -12.77 -9.57 -0.29
C LEU A 293 -13.48 -9.57 -1.65
N GLU A 294 -14.47 -8.70 -1.83
CA GLU A 294 -15.20 -8.54 -3.10
C GLU A 294 -14.37 -7.83 -4.17
N SER A 295 -13.60 -6.81 -3.78
CA SER A 295 -12.87 -5.95 -4.73
C SER A 295 -11.63 -6.64 -5.32
N GLY A 296 -10.85 -7.34 -4.50
CA GLY A 296 -9.50 -7.76 -4.88
C GLY A 296 -8.55 -6.57 -5.09
N ASN A 297 -7.31 -6.86 -5.51
CA ASN A 297 -6.30 -5.82 -5.69
C ASN A 297 -6.70 -4.84 -6.81
N PHE A 298 -6.88 -3.55 -6.49
CA PHE A 298 -7.32 -2.49 -7.40
C PHE A 298 -8.57 -2.85 -8.21
N GLY A 299 -9.55 -3.49 -7.59
CA GLY A 299 -10.79 -3.89 -8.25
C GLY A 299 -10.65 -4.94 -9.35
N ARG A 300 -9.46 -5.52 -9.56
CA ARG A 300 -9.19 -6.48 -10.65
C ARG A 300 -10.12 -7.70 -10.64
N LYS A 301 -10.57 -8.13 -9.48
CA LYS A 301 -11.54 -9.22 -9.35
C LYS A 301 -12.90 -8.81 -9.91
N ALA A 302 -13.30 -7.59 -9.61
CA ALA A 302 -14.60 -7.04 -10.03
C ALA A 302 -14.65 -6.68 -11.53
N TYR A 303 -13.49 -6.43 -12.17
CA TYR A 303 -13.40 -5.98 -13.57
C TYR A 303 -12.96 -7.05 -14.56
N LYS A 304 -12.75 -8.30 -14.14
CA LYS A 304 -12.31 -9.39 -15.03
C LYS A 304 -13.25 -9.66 -16.23
N ASN A 305 -14.49 -9.29 -16.13
CA ASN A 305 -15.55 -9.59 -17.12
C ASN A 305 -15.88 -8.45 -18.07
N TYR A 306 -15.13 -7.32 -18.01
CA TYR A 306 -15.44 -6.16 -18.84
C TYR A 306 -14.39 -5.93 -19.93
N SER A 307 -14.84 -5.87 -21.17
CA SER A 307 -14.03 -5.44 -22.32
C SER A 307 -13.61 -3.97 -22.19
N ALA A 308 -12.45 -3.60 -22.75
CA ALA A 308 -11.93 -2.24 -22.73
C ALA A 308 -12.92 -1.26 -23.40
N GLY A 309 -13.11 -0.05 -22.80
CA GLY A 309 -13.92 1.00 -23.38
C GLY A 309 -14.84 1.73 -22.39
N ASN A 310 -15.73 2.59 -22.90
CA ASN A 310 -16.65 3.45 -22.14
C ASN A 310 -17.52 2.73 -21.09
N LYS A 311 -17.85 1.45 -21.32
CA LYS A 311 -18.62 0.64 -20.36
C LYS A 311 -17.85 0.37 -19.05
N LYS A 312 -16.53 0.16 -19.15
CA LYS A 312 -15.67 -0.04 -17.97
C LYS A 312 -15.61 1.22 -17.10
N SER A 313 -15.52 2.41 -17.71
CA SER A 313 -15.48 3.69 -16.99
C SER A 313 -16.77 3.96 -16.23
N LEU A 314 -17.93 3.72 -16.85
CA LEU A 314 -19.24 3.94 -16.21
C LEU A 314 -19.48 2.97 -15.01
N GLU A 315 -19.12 1.71 -15.18
CA GLU A 315 -19.26 0.71 -14.10
C GLU A 315 -18.31 1.01 -12.94
N THR A 316 -17.09 1.45 -13.22
CA THR A 316 -16.14 1.93 -12.19
C THR A 316 -16.72 3.11 -11.42
N ALA A 317 -17.30 4.10 -12.11
CA ALA A 317 -17.92 5.25 -11.48
C ALA A 317 -19.13 4.85 -10.62
N ARG A 318 -19.97 3.92 -11.10
CA ARG A 318 -21.13 3.40 -10.35
C ARG A 318 -20.71 2.67 -9.06
N LYS A 319 -19.67 1.83 -9.13
CA LYS A 319 -19.13 1.13 -7.94
C LYS A 319 -18.51 2.09 -6.95
N ALA A 320 -17.71 3.04 -7.43
CA ALA A 320 -17.16 4.08 -6.57
C ALA A 320 -18.27 4.88 -5.87
N MET A 321 -19.34 5.21 -6.57
CA MET A 321 -20.51 5.88 -5.97
C MET A 321 -21.17 5.01 -4.90
N ALA A 322 -21.37 3.73 -5.17
CA ALA A 322 -21.94 2.79 -4.19
C ALA A 322 -21.07 2.66 -2.92
N HIS A 323 -19.73 2.59 -3.09
CA HIS A 323 -18.80 2.57 -1.96
C HIS A 323 -18.82 3.91 -1.19
N CYS A 324 -18.84 5.04 -1.88
CA CYS A 324 -18.95 6.36 -1.27
C CYS A 324 -20.25 6.47 -0.41
N LEU A 325 -21.38 6.00 -0.91
CA LEU A 325 -22.63 5.98 -0.15
C LEU A 325 -22.56 5.01 1.05
N LYS A 326 -22.01 3.80 0.85
CA LYS A 326 -21.85 2.77 1.89
C LYS A 326 -21.01 3.28 3.07
N PHE A 327 -19.95 4.05 2.79
CA PHE A 327 -18.97 4.52 3.76
C PHE A 327 -19.06 6.02 4.07
N PHE A 328 -20.11 6.70 3.60
CA PHE A 328 -20.30 8.14 3.73
C PHE A 328 -20.06 8.67 5.15
N ARG A 329 -20.61 7.97 6.15
CA ARG A 329 -20.50 8.38 7.55
C ARG A 329 -19.11 8.24 8.17
N LEU A 330 -18.17 7.59 7.48
CA LEU A 330 -16.80 7.39 7.96
C LEU A 330 -15.87 8.57 7.61
N ALA A 331 -16.11 9.27 6.47
CA ALA A 331 -15.36 10.44 6.05
C ALA A 331 -16.23 11.37 5.16
N PRO A 332 -17.27 12.01 5.70
CA PRO A 332 -18.32 12.67 4.92
C PRO A 332 -17.79 13.82 4.06
N LEU A 333 -16.90 14.67 4.58
CA LEU A 333 -16.38 15.83 3.84
C LEU A 333 -15.57 15.41 2.62
N ASP A 334 -14.67 14.46 2.77
CA ASP A 334 -13.86 13.99 1.65
C ASP A 334 -14.68 13.25 0.61
N ILE A 335 -15.65 12.43 1.04
CA ILE A 335 -16.55 11.72 0.13
C ILE A 335 -17.39 12.69 -0.69
N LEU A 336 -17.95 13.74 -0.08
CA LEU A 336 -18.68 14.79 -0.79
C LEU A 336 -17.82 15.48 -1.86
N CYS A 337 -16.54 15.68 -1.60
CA CYS A 337 -15.63 16.32 -2.53
C CYS A 337 -15.08 15.38 -3.61
N LEU A 338 -14.99 14.07 -3.33
CA LEU A 338 -14.55 13.07 -4.29
C LEU A 338 -15.54 12.92 -5.48
N ILE A 339 -16.83 13.01 -5.21
CA ILE A 339 -17.88 12.81 -6.21
C ILE A 339 -17.77 13.82 -7.37
N PRO A 340 -17.77 15.15 -7.13
CA PRO A 340 -17.64 16.14 -8.19
C PRO A 340 -16.31 16.04 -8.97
N LYS A 341 -15.20 15.80 -8.25
CA LYS A 341 -13.87 15.66 -8.84
C LYS A 341 -13.82 14.49 -9.82
N ARG A 342 -14.45 13.37 -9.52
CA ARG A 342 -14.50 12.21 -10.40
C ARG A 342 -15.41 12.40 -11.61
N ILE A 343 -16.55 13.06 -11.44
CA ILE A 343 -17.42 13.43 -12.54
C ILE A 343 -16.64 14.33 -13.51
N TRP A 344 -15.91 15.31 -13.01
CA TRP A 344 -15.11 16.23 -13.81
C TRP A 344 -13.94 15.53 -14.56
N ILE A 345 -13.19 14.62 -13.90
CA ILE A 345 -12.12 13.84 -14.55
C ILE A 345 -12.71 12.94 -15.65
N SER A 346 -13.82 12.25 -15.36
CA SER A 346 -14.49 11.41 -16.36
C SER A 346 -15.05 12.20 -17.56
N ALA A 347 -15.41 13.47 -17.35
CA ALA A 347 -15.83 14.36 -18.42
C ALA A 347 -14.64 14.82 -19.29
N LYS A 348 -13.49 15.10 -18.68
CA LYS A 348 -12.26 15.51 -19.42
C LYS A 348 -11.63 14.38 -20.23
N GLN A 349 -11.74 13.13 -19.81
CA GLN A 349 -11.22 11.98 -20.57
C GLN A 349 -12.09 11.63 -21.79
N LYS A 350 -13.20 12.31 -21.99
CA LYS A 350 -14.11 12.14 -23.15
C LYS A 350 -13.91 13.21 -24.25
N VAL A 351 -13.05 14.18 -24.03
CA VAL A 351 -12.62 15.20 -24.98
C VAL A 351 -11.19 14.90 -25.46
#